data_1e17df49ecaccb58ad49b97cfdbbf91c
#
_entry.id   1e17df49ecaccb58ad49b97cfdbbf91c
#
_cell.length_a   1.000
_cell.length_b   1.000
_cell.length_c   1.000
_cell.angle_alpha   90.00
_cell.angle_beta   90.00
_cell.angle_gamma   90.00
#
_symmetry.space_group_name_H-M   'P 1'
#
loop_
_entity.id
_entity.type
_entity.pdbx_description
1 polymer ?
#
loop_
_entity_poly.entity_id
_entity_poly.type
_entity_poly.pdbx_seq_one_letter_code
_entity_poly.pdbx_strand_id
1 'polypeptide(L)'
;QVDRMFMDINPILEEGTPIFITGDFNEPSFQDWTLKAANKKIIPIPVKYPATLKVVSAGFTDTFRKVHPDEIKTRGYTWTNKTTPQDPNDFHDRIDFVFSRGVEVIDSKVVGENQQNADIVVSPWPSDHRAVVSTVKIKPMDKPNNDKPLPSGSKQ
;
A
#
# COMPACT_ATOMS: atom_id res chain seq x y z
N GLN A 1 3.35 7.21 14.70
CA GLN A 1 2.49 7.83 13.66
C GLN A 1 1.33 6.92 13.26
N VAL A 2 1.57 5.69 12.84
CA VAL A 2 0.53 4.74 12.39
C VAL A 2 -0.50 4.46 13.49
N ASP A 3 -0.10 4.37 14.77
CA ASP A 3 -1.03 4.19 15.89
C ASP A 3 -2.01 5.36 16.01
N ARG A 4 -1.51 6.58 15.90
CA ARG A 4 -2.36 7.78 15.95
C ARG A 4 -3.33 7.83 14.77
N MET A 5 -2.85 7.53 13.56
CA MET A 5 -3.71 7.43 12.38
C MET A 5 -4.86 6.44 12.61
N PHE A 6 -4.59 5.27 13.19
CA PHE A 6 -5.64 4.29 13.47
C PHE A 6 -6.63 4.76 14.54
N MET A 7 -6.21 5.56 15.53
CA MET A 7 -7.15 6.17 16.47
C MET A 7 -8.16 7.08 15.76
N ASP A 8 -7.69 7.80 14.74
CA ASP A 8 -8.55 8.73 13.99
C ASP A 8 -9.47 8.01 12.99
N ILE A 9 -9.01 6.94 12.34
CA ILE A 9 -9.78 6.25 11.29
C ILE A 9 -10.61 5.06 11.79
N ASN A 10 -10.38 4.53 12.99
CA ASN A 10 -11.12 3.38 13.53
C ASN A 10 -12.64 3.53 13.47
N PRO A 11 -13.24 4.69 13.79
CA PRO A 11 -14.69 4.86 13.70
C PRO A 11 -15.26 4.61 12.30
N ILE A 12 -14.53 5.03 11.25
CA ILE A 12 -14.97 4.87 9.86
C ILE A 12 -14.64 3.50 9.27
N LEU A 13 -13.74 2.72 9.91
CA LEU A 13 -13.44 1.35 9.47
C LEU A 13 -14.65 0.42 9.60
N GLU A 14 -15.53 0.68 10.55
CA GLU A 14 -16.74 -0.13 10.82
C GLU A 14 -17.87 0.14 9.83
N GLU A 15 -17.87 1.29 9.16
CA GLU A 15 -18.94 1.70 8.24
C GLU A 15 -18.87 1.02 6.87
N GLY A 16 -17.83 0.22 6.59
CA GLY A 16 -17.65 -0.43 5.29
C GLY A 16 -17.28 0.53 4.15
N THR A 17 -17.01 1.78 4.47
CA THR A 17 -16.59 2.81 3.51
C THR A 17 -15.22 2.45 2.92
N PRO A 18 -15.02 2.63 1.59
CA PRO A 18 -13.70 2.50 0.99
C PRO A 18 -12.71 3.49 1.59
N ILE A 19 -11.57 2.99 2.07
CA ILE A 19 -10.53 3.80 2.71
C ILE A 19 -9.21 3.56 2.01
N PHE A 20 -8.45 4.65 1.82
CA PHE A 20 -7.11 4.63 1.28
C PHE A 20 -6.14 5.27 2.25
N ILE A 21 -4.98 4.64 2.44
CA ILE A 21 -3.84 5.19 3.15
C ILE A 21 -2.70 5.28 2.14
N THR A 22 -2.23 6.49 1.86
CA THR A 22 -1.20 6.74 0.85
C THR A 22 -0.10 7.63 1.38
N GLY A 23 1.12 7.42 0.90
CA GLY A 23 2.25 8.30 1.18
C GLY A 23 3.56 7.57 1.39
N ASP A 24 4.58 8.35 1.70
CA ASP A 24 5.89 7.88 2.13
C ASP A 24 5.84 7.48 3.62
N PHE A 25 6.16 6.23 3.88
CA PHE A 25 6.21 5.67 5.24
C PHE A 25 7.60 5.77 5.86
N ASN A 26 8.62 6.13 5.08
CA ASN A 26 10.03 6.07 5.48
C ASN A 26 10.41 4.72 6.13
N GLU A 27 9.67 3.68 5.78
CA GLU A 27 9.82 2.32 6.28
C GLU A 27 9.47 1.35 5.15
N PRO A 28 10.31 0.36 4.85
CA PRO A 28 10.00 -0.65 3.84
C PRO A 28 8.80 -1.52 4.20
N SER A 29 8.29 -2.27 3.22
CA SER A 29 7.25 -3.25 3.49
C SER A 29 7.82 -4.54 4.09
N PHE A 30 7.16 -5.05 5.14
CA PHE A 30 7.45 -6.39 5.65
C PHE A 30 7.23 -7.48 4.58
N GLN A 31 6.42 -7.22 3.55
CA GLN A 31 6.17 -8.11 2.42
C GLN A 31 7.31 -8.13 1.42
N ASP A 32 8.25 -7.18 1.51
CA ASP A 32 9.44 -7.07 0.66
C ASP A 32 10.69 -7.58 1.36
N TRP A 33 10.73 -7.47 2.71
CA TRP A 33 11.86 -7.87 3.55
C TRP A 33 11.63 -9.28 4.13
N THR A 34 11.43 -10.24 3.24
CA THR A 34 11.10 -11.62 3.55
C THR A 34 12.34 -12.50 3.74
N LEU A 35 12.16 -13.67 4.35
CA LEU A 35 13.22 -14.69 4.41
C LEU A 35 13.67 -15.11 2.99
N LYS A 36 12.74 -15.16 2.03
CA LYS A 36 13.05 -15.47 0.62
C LYS A 36 13.97 -14.42 0.01
N ALA A 37 13.72 -13.13 0.25
CA ALA A 37 14.57 -12.04 -0.21
C ALA A 37 15.95 -12.07 0.43
N ALA A 38 16.05 -12.38 1.73
CA ALA A 38 17.32 -12.53 2.42
C ALA A 38 18.13 -13.73 1.89
N ASN A 39 17.50 -14.88 1.67
CA ASN A 39 18.14 -16.06 1.09
C ASN A 39 18.67 -15.79 -0.34
N LYS A 40 18.05 -14.87 -1.07
CA LYS A 40 18.52 -14.38 -2.38
C LYS A 40 19.55 -13.26 -2.29
N LYS A 41 19.95 -12.86 -1.08
CA LYS A 41 20.92 -11.77 -0.82
C LYS A 41 20.49 -10.42 -1.42
N ILE A 42 19.20 -10.20 -1.57
CA ILE A 42 18.63 -8.92 -2.03
C ILE A 42 18.55 -7.94 -0.86
N ILE A 43 18.31 -8.46 0.33
CA ILE A 43 18.31 -7.74 1.61
C ILE A 43 19.20 -8.49 2.60
N PRO A 44 19.74 -7.82 3.63
CA PRO A 44 20.67 -8.46 4.57
C PRO A 44 19.98 -9.48 5.49
N ILE A 45 18.80 -9.16 6.00
CA ILE A 45 18.03 -9.98 6.95
C ILE A 45 16.52 -9.81 6.72
N PRO A 46 15.67 -10.78 7.06
CA PRO A 46 14.23 -10.57 7.04
C PRO A 46 13.79 -9.64 8.18
N VAL A 47 12.91 -8.68 7.89
CA VAL A 47 12.39 -7.74 8.90
C VAL A 47 10.87 -7.63 8.78
N LYS A 48 10.19 -7.78 9.92
CA LYS A 48 8.75 -7.50 10.03
C LYS A 48 8.54 -6.02 10.38
N TYR A 49 8.69 -5.15 9.42
CA TYR A 49 8.52 -3.71 9.60
C TYR A 49 7.16 -3.38 10.21
N PRO A 50 7.13 -2.70 11.37
CA PRO A 50 5.93 -2.63 12.20
C PRO A 50 4.83 -1.76 11.61
N ALA A 51 5.15 -0.66 10.90
CA ALA A 51 4.13 0.24 10.37
C ALA A 51 3.34 -0.44 9.25
N THR A 52 4.02 -1.00 8.25
CA THR A 52 3.37 -1.68 7.12
C THR A 52 2.66 -2.97 7.55
N LEU A 53 3.26 -3.73 8.49
CA LEU A 53 2.62 -4.90 9.09
C LEU A 53 1.31 -4.52 9.78
N LYS A 54 1.30 -3.43 10.55
CA LYS A 54 0.11 -2.97 11.27
C LYS A 54 -1.01 -2.57 10.31
N VAL A 55 -0.70 -1.84 9.24
CA VAL A 55 -1.68 -1.43 8.23
C VAL A 55 -2.34 -2.66 7.58
N VAL A 56 -1.54 -3.64 7.16
CA VAL A 56 -2.08 -4.86 6.54
C VAL A 56 -2.85 -5.70 7.56
N SER A 57 -2.37 -5.80 8.81
CA SER A 57 -3.08 -6.52 9.88
C SER A 57 -4.43 -5.89 10.24
N ALA A 58 -4.61 -4.59 9.99
CA ALA A 58 -5.90 -3.89 10.14
C ALA A 58 -6.86 -4.11 8.95
N GLY A 59 -6.53 -5.02 8.01
CA GLY A 59 -7.38 -5.39 6.89
C GLY A 59 -7.20 -4.53 5.64
N PHE A 60 -6.14 -3.72 5.58
CA PHE A 60 -5.78 -3.03 4.35
C PHE A 60 -4.96 -3.93 3.42
N THR A 61 -5.14 -3.72 2.15
CA THR A 61 -4.37 -4.38 1.08
C THR A 61 -3.29 -3.43 0.59
N ASP A 62 -2.03 -3.87 0.61
CA ASP A 62 -0.96 -3.25 -0.18
C ASP A 62 -1.27 -3.50 -1.65
N THR A 63 -1.66 -2.46 -2.37
CA THR A 63 -2.14 -2.58 -3.75
C THR A 63 -1.06 -3.09 -4.69
N PHE A 64 0.20 -2.65 -4.47
CA PHE A 64 1.32 -3.08 -5.30
C PHE A 64 1.62 -4.57 -5.09
N ARG A 65 1.70 -5.04 -3.85
CA ARG A 65 1.92 -6.47 -3.57
C ARG A 65 0.73 -7.35 -3.93
N LYS A 66 -0.47 -6.79 -3.97
CA LYS A 66 -1.66 -7.49 -4.47
C LYS A 66 -1.53 -7.84 -5.96
N VAL A 67 -1.02 -6.91 -6.75
CA VAL A 67 -0.82 -7.06 -8.21
C VAL A 67 0.49 -7.81 -8.51
N HIS A 68 1.53 -7.53 -7.74
CA HIS A 68 2.87 -8.10 -7.90
C HIS A 68 3.27 -8.92 -6.66
N PRO A 69 2.74 -10.13 -6.49
CA PRO A 69 2.92 -10.91 -5.25
C PRO A 69 4.34 -11.47 -5.07
N ASP A 70 5.15 -11.53 -6.12
CA ASP A 70 6.54 -12.00 -6.04
C ASP A 70 7.50 -10.82 -5.82
N GLU A 71 7.90 -10.63 -4.59
CA GLU A 71 8.79 -9.57 -4.14
C GLU A 71 10.21 -9.67 -4.71
N ILE A 72 10.59 -10.83 -5.22
CA ILE A 72 11.89 -11.04 -5.87
C ILE A 72 11.85 -10.56 -7.32
N LYS A 73 10.77 -10.94 -8.01
CA LYS A 73 10.62 -10.64 -9.44
C LYS A 73 10.31 -9.17 -9.69
N THR A 74 9.47 -8.58 -8.83
CA THR A 74 9.01 -7.20 -8.99
C THR A 74 9.24 -6.43 -7.69
N ARG A 75 10.38 -5.76 -7.59
CA ARG A 75 10.78 -5.04 -6.38
C ARG A 75 9.93 -3.79 -6.14
N GLY A 76 9.67 -3.01 -7.19
CA GLY A 76 8.85 -1.81 -7.13
C GLY A 76 9.50 -0.68 -6.32
N TYR A 77 10.82 -0.52 -6.41
CA TYR A 77 11.56 0.51 -5.68
C TYR A 77 11.00 1.91 -5.93
N THR A 78 10.62 2.58 -4.86
CA THR A 78 10.18 3.99 -4.90
C THR A 78 11.27 4.94 -4.40
N TRP A 79 12.13 4.50 -3.51
CA TRP A 79 13.35 5.17 -3.08
C TRP A 79 14.55 4.39 -3.62
N THR A 80 15.50 4.94 -4.32
CA THR A 80 15.63 6.30 -4.86
C THR A 80 15.88 6.23 -6.36
N ASN A 81 15.69 7.35 -7.07
CA ASN A 81 16.06 7.46 -8.49
C ASN A 81 17.44 8.13 -8.73
N LYS A 82 18.16 8.47 -7.66
CA LYS A 82 19.46 9.17 -7.73
C LYS A 82 20.62 8.23 -8.02
N THR A 83 20.48 6.99 -7.62
CA THR A 83 21.48 5.92 -7.80
C THR A 83 20.82 4.70 -8.44
N THR A 84 21.61 3.70 -8.80
CA THR A 84 21.09 2.43 -9.32
C THR A 84 20.90 1.43 -8.17
N PRO A 85 19.98 0.45 -8.29
CA PRO A 85 19.81 -0.60 -7.27
C PRO A 85 21.05 -1.46 -7.03
N GLN A 86 22.08 -1.34 -7.85
CA GLN A 86 23.36 -2.04 -7.72
C GLN A 86 24.44 -1.19 -7.04
N ASP A 87 24.15 0.06 -6.69
CA ASP A 87 25.11 0.91 -5.95
C ASP A 87 25.31 0.34 -4.54
N PRO A 88 26.55 -0.05 -4.16
CA PRO A 88 26.82 -0.65 -2.86
C PRO A 88 26.77 0.37 -1.70
N ASN A 89 26.69 1.66 -2.00
CA ASN A 89 26.68 2.74 -1.01
C ASN A 89 25.28 3.30 -0.76
N ASP A 90 24.27 2.77 -1.46
CA ASP A 90 22.90 3.24 -1.32
C ASP A 90 21.90 2.07 -1.18
N PHE A 91 20.76 2.37 -0.58
CA PHE A 91 19.69 1.40 -0.37
C PHE A 91 18.49 1.78 -1.20
N HIS A 92 17.92 0.77 -1.88
CA HIS A 92 16.72 0.92 -2.68
C HIS A 92 15.60 0.12 -2.06
N ASP A 93 14.55 0.84 -1.65
CA ASP A 93 13.39 0.24 -1.03
C ASP A 93 12.08 0.80 -1.63
N ARG A 94 11.02 0.07 -1.42
CA ARG A 94 9.66 0.54 -1.64
C ARG A 94 9.13 1.05 -0.31
N ILE A 95 9.06 2.38 -0.18
CA ILE A 95 8.64 3.08 1.03
C ILE A 95 7.41 3.98 0.80
N ASP A 96 7.02 4.16 -0.47
CA ASP A 96 5.80 4.86 -0.86
C ASP A 96 4.72 3.85 -1.20
N PHE A 97 3.55 4.02 -0.63
CA PHE A 97 2.48 3.03 -0.70
C PHE A 97 1.13 3.62 -1.08
N VAL A 98 0.31 2.76 -1.68
CA VAL A 98 -1.14 2.87 -1.73
C VAL A 98 -1.70 1.63 -1.04
N PHE A 99 -2.20 1.81 0.17
CA PHE A 99 -3.00 0.79 0.86
C PHE A 99 -4.48 1.08 0.64
N SER A 100 -5.27 0.04 0.46
CA SER A 100 -6.72 0.17 0.25
C SER A 100 -7.51 -0.84 1.08
N ARG A 101 -8.71 -0.45 1.49
CA ARG A 101 -9.69 -1.33 2.16
C ARG A 101 -11.08 -1.07 1.59
N GLY A 102 -11.90 -2.13 1.46
CA GLY A 102 -13.27 -2.02 0.95
C GLY A 102 -13.37 -1.86 -0.58
N VAL A 103 -12.29 -2.14 -1.32
CA VAL A 103 -12.25 -2.05 -2.78
C VAL A 103 -11.62 -3.29 -3.40
N GLU A 104 -11.83 -3.48 -4.69
CA GLU A 104 -11.12 -4.46 -5.51
C GLU A 104 -9.93 -3.78 -6.19
N VAL A 105 -8.72 -4.28 -5.95
CA VAL A 105 -7.51 -3.78 -6.63
C VAL A 105 -7.42 -4.41 -8.01
N ILE A 106 -7.37 -3.58 -9.05
CA ILE A 106 -7.32 -4.00 -10.45
C ILE A 106 -5.88 -3.95 -10.97
N ASP A 107 -5.16 -2.87 -10.66
CA ASP A 107 -3.80 -2.65 -11.14
C ASP A 107 -3.02 -1.77 -10.17
N SER A 108 -1.68 -1.88 -10.19
CA SER A 108 -0.79 -1.00 -9.43
C SER A 108 0.55 -0.93 -10.12
N LYS A 109 1.07 0.29 -10.31
CA LYS A 109 2.25 0.60 -11.10
C LYS A 109 3.15 1.60 -10.40
N VAL A 110 4.44 1.50 -10.67
CA VAL A 110 5.42 2.54 -10.32
C VAL A 110 5.48 3.58 -11.43
N VAL A 111 5.46 4.86 -11.05
CA VAL A 111 5.66 6.01 -11.95
C VAL A 111 7.01 6.63 -11.61
N GLY A 112 7.84 6.86 -12.63
CA GLY A 112 9.18 7.37 -12.38
C GLY A 112 9.90 7.87 -13.64
N GLU A 113 11.20 7.97 -13.54
CA GLU A 113 12.09 8.65 -14.48
C GLU A 113 12.46 7.85 -15.72
N ASN A 114 12.39 6.51 -15.66
CA ASN A 114 12.83 5.65 -16.76
C ASN A 114 12.14 4.28 -16.78
N GLN A 115 12.14 3.61 -17.92
CA GLN A 115 11.52 2.29 -18.14
C GLN A 115 12.19 1.13 -17.41
N GLN A 116 13.41 1.30 -16.93
CA GLN A 116 14.13 0.25 -16.21
C GLN A 116 13.57 0.07 -14.77
N ASN A 117 13.07 1.16 -14.19
CA ASN A 117 12.67 1.21 -12.79
C ASN A 117 11.19 1.58 -12.57
N ALA A 118 10.47 1.95 -13.64
CA ALA A 118 9.08 2.37 -13.57
C ALA A 118 8.25 1.82 -14.73
N ASP A 119 7.00 1.51 -14.45
CA ASP A 119 6.01 1.05 -15.43
C ASP A 119 5.47 2.21 -16.27
N ILE A 120 5.42 3.40 -15.66
CA ILE A 120 4.98 4.65 -16.32
C ILE A 120 6.12 5.65 -16.22
N VAL A 121 6.56 6.14 -17.37
CA VAL A 121 7.67 7.11 -17.44
C VAL A 121 7.15 8.51 -17.61
N VAL A 122 7.65 9.42 -16.78
CA VAL A 122 7.39 10.86 -16.85
C VAL A 122 8.73 11.60 -16.88
N SER A 123 8.92 12.48 -17.86
CA SER A 123 10.15 13.25 -18.02
C SER A 123 9.84 14.73 -18.31
N PRO A 124 10.50 15.66 -17.60
CA PRO A 124 11.43 15.46 -16.51
C PRO A 124 10.71 14.95 -15.24
N TRP A 125 11.37 14.04 -14.49
CA TRP A 125 10.85 13.56 -13.22
C TRP A 125 11.25 14.53 -12.08
N PRO A 126 10.30 15.03 -11.28
CA PRO A 126 10.56 16.16 -10.38
C PRO A 126 11.01 15.78 -8.96
N SER A 127 11.12 14.49 -8.64
CA SER A 127 11.35 14.00 -7.26
C SER A 127 12.54 13.03 -7.20
N ASP A 128 13.06 12.78 -6.01
CA ASP A 128 14.00 11.71 -5.70
C ASP A 128 13.29 10.40 -5.29
N HIS A 129 11.98 10.45 -5.06
CA HIS A 129 11.12 9.27 -4.98
C HIS A 129 10.42 9.00 -6.33
N ARG A 130 10.06 7.73 -6.57
CA ARG A 130 9.06 7.34 -7.56
C ARG A 130 7.68 7.29 -6.88
N ALA A 131 6.63 7.47 -7.65
CA ALA A 131 5.27 7.38 -7.14
C ALA A 131 4.65 6.00 -7.41
N VAL A 132 3.61 5.67 -6.66
CA VAL A 132 2.76 4.50 -6.91
C VAL A 132 1.38 4.97 -7.33
N VAL A 133 0.87 4.43 -8.44
CA VAL A 133 -0.51 4.63 -8.90
C VAL A 133 -1.24 3.31 -8.90
N SER A 134 -2.48 3.30 -8.39
CA SER A 134 -3.30 2.09 -8.33
C SER A 134 -4.68 2.33 -8.91
N THR A 135 -5.16 1.36 -9.69
CA THR A 135 -6.51 1.33 -10.20
C THR A 135 -7.34 0.38 -9.35
N VAL A 136 -8.47 0.88 -8.87
CA VAL A 136 -9.38 0.10 -8.02
C VAL A 136 -10.81 0.17 -8.54
N LYS A 137 -11.60 -0.85 -8.21
CA LYS A 137 -13.03 -0.88 -8.43
C LYS A 137 -13.74 -0.72 -7.10
N ILE A 138 -14.49 0.37 -6.96
CA ILE A 138 -15.36 0.61 -5.83
C ILE A 138 -16.67 -0.12 -6.06
N LYS A 139 -17.10 -0.97 -5.12
CA LYS A 139 -18.43 -1.57 -5.17
C LYS A 139 -19.45 -0.49 -4.80
N PRO A 140 -20.60 -0.41 -5.49
CA PRO A 140 -21.69 0.44 -5.04
C PRO A 140 -22.03 0.08 -3.59
N MET A 141 -22.12 1.07 -2.72
CA MET A 141 -22.70 0.84 -1.39
C MET A 141 -24.17 0.53 -1.58
N ASP A 142 -24.65 -0.58 -0.98
CA ASP A 142 -26.06 -0.85 -0.92
C ASP A 142 -26.73 0.35 -0.24
N LYS A 143 -27.72 0.93 -0.90
CA LYS A 143 -28.49 2.03 -0.29
C LYS A 143 -29.04 1.51 1.03
N PRO A 144 -28.97 2.28 2.13
CA PRO A 144 -29.61 1.88 3.36
C PRO A 144 -31.07 1.56 3.05
N ASN A 145 -31.49 0.36 3.41
CA ASN A 145 -32.85 -0.08 3.20
C ASN A 145 -33.74 0.71 4.15
N ASN A 146 -34.29 1.85 3.69
CA ASN A 146 -35.17 2.71 4.45
C ASN A 146 -36.57 2.07 4.67
N ASP A 147 -36.78 0.84 4.16
CA ASP A 147 -38.07 0.12 4.28
C ASP A 147 -38.18 -0.76 5.53
N LYS A 148 -37.18 -0.72 6.46
CA LYS A 148 -37.38 -1.38 7.75
C LYS A 148 -38.36 -0.55 8.58
N PRO A 149 -39.57 -1.05 8.85
CA PRO A 149 -40.48 -0.36 9.74
C PRO A 149 -39.84 -0.20 11.13
N LEU A 150 -39.95 0.99 11.69
CA LEU A 150 -39.55 1.25 13.08
C LEU A 150 -40.18 0.20 13.99
N PRO A 151 -39.44 -0.37 14.95
CA PRO A 151 -40.03 -1.30 15.91
C PRO A 151 -41.19 -0.58 16.61
N SER A 152 -42.36 -1.15 16.49
CA SER A 152 -43.58 -0.65 17.16
C SER A 152 -43.28 -0.64 18.68
N GLY A 153 -43.23 0.57 19.24
CA GLY A 153 -43.02 0.75 20.66
C GLY A 153 -44.12 0.03 21.42
N SER A 154 -43.74 -0.95 22.23
CA SER A 154 -44.60 -1.55 23.23
C SER A 154 -44.99 -0.45 24.23
N LYS A 155 -46.28 -0.05 24.14
CA LYS A 155 -46.92 0.72 25.21
C LYS A 155 -47.00 -0.18 26.45
N GLN A 156 -46.38 0.25 27.53
CA GLN A 156 -46.84 -0.07 28.88
C GLN A 156 -47.51 1.15 29.49
#